data_15fe249f9a5efb4da096240135472d7d
#
_entry.id   15fe249f9a5efb4da096240135472d7d
#
_cell.length_a   1.000
_cell.length_b   1.000
_cell.length_c   1.000
_cell.angle_alpha   90.00
_cell.angle_beta   90.00
_cell.angle_gamma   90.00
#
_symmetry.space_group_name_H-M   'P 1'
#
loop_
_entity.id
_entity.type
_entity.pdbx_description
1 polymer ?
#
loop_
_entity_poly.entity_id
_entity_poly.type
_entity_poly.pdbx_seq_one_letter_code
_entity_poly.pdbx_strand_id
1 'polypeptide(L)'
;MGMGEPLYNYANVAKAMTIVMDNEGIGLSRRRITLSTSGVVPMMDRCGADLGVNLAVSLHAVTDELRDELVPLNRKYPIRDLMAACRRYPGSSNARRITFEYVMLKGINDSDAEARALVRLLAGLPAKVNLIPFNPWPGSQYVASSGAVVDRFAKIVNDAGFSAPVRTPRGRDILAACGQLRTESRRERSA
;
A
#
# COMPACT_ATOMS: atom_id res chain seq x y z
N MET A 1 -4.90 -6.85 -2.21
CA MET A 1 -3.64 -7.49 -2.52
C MET A 1 -3.58 -8.74 -1.69
N GLY A 2 -2.76 -9.73 -2.04
CA GLY A 2 -2.78 -11.04 -1.39
C GLY A 2 -2.65 -11.01 0.13
N MET A 3 -2.40 -12.15 0.72
CA MET A 3 -2.34 -12.29 2.17
C MET A 3 -0.91 -12.47 2.62
N GLY A 4 -0.60 -11.91 3.78
CA GLY A 4 0.72 -11.91 4.37
C GLY A 4 1.61 -10.77 3.88
N GLU A 5 2.72 -10.59 4.58
CA GLU A 5 3.73 -9.58 4.29
C GLU A 5 4.90 -10.26 3.54
N PRO A 6 5.12 -9.94 2.26
CA PRO A 6 6.13 -10.63 1.44
C PRO A 6 7.56 -10.42 1.99
N LEU A 7 7.82 -9.29 2.62
CA LEU A 7 9.14 -8.98 3.16
C LEU A 7 9.51 -9.81 4.41
N TYR A 8 8.55 -10.47 5.06
CA TYR A 8 8.85 -11.50 6.07
C TYR A 8 9.26 -12.83 5.45
N ASN A 9 8.95 -13.04 4.16
CA ASN A 9 9.38 -14.22 3.40
C ASN A 9 10.37 -13.83 2.29
N TYR A 10 11.24 -12.87 2.58
CA TYR A 10 12.06 -12.18 1.59
C TYR A 10 12.87 -13.14 0.72
N ALA A 11 13.50 -14.15 1.29
CA ALA A 11 14.37 -15.09 0.54
C ALA A 11 13.61 -15.78 -0.60
N ASN A 12 12.41 -16.30 -0.33
CA ASN A 12 11.59 -16.97 -1.35
C ASN A 12 11.00 -15.96 -2.36
N VAL A 13 10.58 -14.80 -1.89
CA VAL A 13 10.03 -13.73 -2.75
C VAL A 13 11.12 -13.20 -3.69
N ALA A 14 12.32 -12.96 -3.19
CA ALA A 14 13.45 -12.52 -4.01
C ALA A 14 13.82 -13.57 -5.07
N LYS A 15 13.90 -14.85 -4.68
CA LYS A 15 14.14 -15.95 -5.61
C LYS A 15 13.08 -16.03 -6.71
N ALA A 16 11.80 -15.96 -6.34
CA ALA A 16 10.70 -15.97 -7.30
C ALA A 16 10.78 -14.79 -8.27
N MET A 17 11.06 -13.57 -7.78
CA MET A 17 11.21 -12.39 -8.62
C MET A 17 12.41 -12.48 -9.55
N THR A 18 13.55 -13.05 -9.08
CA THR A 18 14.73 -13.29 -9.92
C THR A 18 14.39 -14.23 -11.07
N ILE A 19 13.69 -15.34 -10.81
CA ILE A 19 13.24 -16.29 -11.84
C ILE A 19 12.31 -15.60 -12.86
N VAL A 20 11.36 -14.80 -12.37
CA VAL A 20 10.43 -14.08 -13.24
C VAL A 20 11.12 -13.04 -14.12
N MET A 21 12.22 -12.46 -13.64
CA MET A 21 13.02 -11.46 -14.37
C MET A 21 14.08 -12.07 -15.27
N ASP A 22 14.39 -13.36 -15.14
CA ASP A 22 15.40 -14.06 -15.89
C ASP A 22 15.06 -14.06 -17.39
N ASN A 23 15.99 -13.62 -18.23
CA ASN A 23 15.80 -13.55 -19.67
C ASN A 23 15.71 -14.93 -20.33
N GLU A 24 16.32 -15.95 -19.72
CA GLU A 24 16.21 -17.35 -20.16
C GLU A 24 14.87 -17.99 -19.68
N GLY A 25 14.09 -17.28 -18.85
CA GLY A 25 12.80 -17.72 -18.32
C GLY A 25 11.64 -16.87 -18.81
N ILE A 26 10.90 -16.24 -17.87
CA ILE A 26 9.70 -15.42 -18.19
C ILE A 26 10.10 -14.05 -18.78
N GLY A 27 11.24 -13.51 -18.42
CA GLY A 27 11.79 -12.28 -18.97
C GLY A 27 11.02 -10.99 -18.63
N LEU A 28 10.32 -10.94 -17.51
CA LEU A 28 9.60 -9.72 -17.13
C LEU A 28 10.57 -8.63 -16.68
N SER A 29 10.46 -7.47 -17.30
CA SER A 29 11.23 -6.29 -16.88
C SER A 29 10.87 -5.92 -15.43
N ARG A 30 11.89 -5.61 -14.60
CA ARG A 30 11.72 -5.12 -13.22
C ARG A 30 10.75 -3.93 -13.10
N ARG A 31 10.60 -3.14 -14.16
CA ARG A 31 9.65 -2.02 -14.23
C ARG A 31 8.18 -2.45 -14.27
N ARG A 32 7.90 -3.71 -14.59
CA ARG A 32 6.55 -4.30 -14.61
C ARG A 32 6.23 -5.05 -13.33
N ILE A 33 7.19 -5.20 -12.45
CA ILE A 33 7.02 -5.89 -11.17
C ILE A 33 6.88 -4.85 -10.06
N THR A 34 5.88 -5.01 -9.22
CA THR A 34 5.66 -4.17 -8.05
C THR A 34 5.56 -5.06 -6.82
N LEU A 35 6.46 -4.86 -5.86
CA LEU A 35 6.37 -5.48 -4.55
C LEU A 35 5.49 -4.58 -3.67
N SER A 36 4.48 -5.20 -3.04
CA SER A 36 3.61 -4.52 -2.09
C SER A 36 4.00 -4.91 -0.66
N THR A 37 4.11 -3.94 0.23
CA THR A 37 4.50 -4.16 1.63
C THR A 37 3.73 -3.25 2.58
N SER A 38 3.55 -3.70 3.81
CA SER A 38 3.06 -2.86 4.91
C SER A 38 4.17 -2.04 5.56
N GLY A 39 5.44 -2.22 5.14
CA GLY A 39 6.56 -1.39 5.58
C GLY A 39 7.55 -2.07 6.52
N VAL A 40 8.04 -3.27 6.18
CA VAL A 40 9.16 -3.90 6.88
C VAL A 40 10.45 -3.19 6.46
N VAL A 41 10.74 -2.07 7.13
CA VAL A 41 11.77 -1.09 6.74
C VAL A 41 13.13 -1.70 6.38
N PRO A 42 13.76 -2.56 7.19
CA PRO A 42 15.07 -3.13 6.83
C PRO A 42 15.04 -3.96 5.55
N MET A 43 13.92 -4.63 5.28
CA MET A 43 13.77 -5.45 4.08
C MET A 43 13.40 -4.63 2.84
N MET A 44 12.82 -3.45 3.00
CA MET A 44 12.60 -2.50 1.90
C MET A 44 13.94 -2.06 1.30
N ASP A 45 14.90 -1.69 2.13
CA ASP A 45 16.24 -1.30 1.69
C ASP A 45 16.92 -2.44 0.91
N ARG A 46 16.85 -3.65 1.46
CA ARG A 46 17.40 -4.85 0.82
C ARG A 46 16.71 -5.15 -0.51
N CYS A 47 15.37 -5.08 -0.56
CA CYS A 47 14.61 -5.28 -1.79
C CYS A 47 15.01 -4.29 -2.89
N GLY A 48 15.20 -3.04 -2.52
CA GLY A 48 15.66 -2.01 -3.45
C GLY A 48 17.04 -2.30 -4.02
N ALA A 49 17.99 -2.72 -3.17
CA ALA A 49 19.36 -3.04 -3.56
C ALA A 49 19.43 -4.32 -4.43
N ASP A 50 18.77 -5.40 -4.00
CA ASP A 50 18.88 -6.71 -4.65
C ASP A 50 18.05 -6.79 -5.95
N LEU A 51 16.83 -6.25 -5.97
CA LEU A 51 15.87 -6.47 -7.04
C LEU A 51 15.56 -5.21 -7.85
N GLY A 52 15.52 -4.05 -7.22
CA GLY A 52 15.20 -2.79 -7.86
C GLY A 52 13.84 -2.77 -8.56
N VAL A 53 12.86 -3.53 -8.07
CA VAL A 53 11.47 -3.53 -8.55
C VAL A 53 10.70 -2.32 -8.05
N ASN A 54 9.52 -2.04 -8.61
CA ASN A 54 8.67 -0.97 -8.09
C ASN A 54 8.14 -1.33 -6.69
N LEU A 55 7.83 -0.30 -5.91
CA LEU A 55 7.34 -0.44 -4.55
C LEU A 55 5.91 0.09 -4.43
N ALA A 56 5.06 -0.67 -3.74
CA ALA A 56 3.77 -0.23 -3.24
C ALA A 56 3.74 -0.37 -1.71
N VAL A 57 3.33 0.69 -1.02
CA VAL A 57 3.31 0.77 0.44
C VAL A 57 1.88 0.91 0.93
N SER A 58 1.44 -0.01 1.77
CA SER A 58 0.17 0.09 2.50
C SER A 58 0.31 1.14 3.60
N LEU A 59 -0.08 2.39 3.32
CA LEU A 59 0.05 3.51 4.25
C LEU A 59 -1.18 3.64 5.17
N HIS A 60 -2.34 3.88 4.58
CA HIS A 60 -3.69 3.92 5.15
C HIS A 60 -3.96 4.99 6.21
N ALA A 61 -2.94 5.64 6.77
CA ALA A 61 -3.04 6.72 7.73
C ALA A 61 -1.87 7.70 7.60
N VAL A 62 -2.03 8.90 8.15
CA VAL A 62 -1.01 9.97 8.14
C VAL A 62 -0.46 10.29 9.53
N THR A 63 -0.99 9.63 10.57
CA THR A 63 -0.50 9.68 11.94
C THR A 63 -0.15 8.29 12.45
N ASP A 64 0.81 8.20 13.37
CA ASP A 64 1.23 6.92 13.94
C ASP A 64 0.12 6.27 14.75
N GLU A 65 -0.67 7.05 15.50
CA GLU A 65 -1.77 6.56 16.34
C GLU A 65 -2.79 5.81 15.51
N LEU A 66 -3.25 6.39 14.41
CA LEU A 66 -4.21 5.72 13.52
C LEU A 66 -3.57 4.57 12.77
N ARG A 67 -2.30 4.74 12.35
CA ARG A 67 -1.61 3.67 11.63
C ARG A 67 -1.30 2.46 12.50
N ASP A 68 -1.08 2.65 13.81
CA ASP A 68 -0.90 1.56 14.78
C ASP A 68 -2.15 0.67 14.90
N GLU A 69 -3.33 1.27 14.70
CA GLU A 69 -4.60 0.55 14.65
C GLU A 69 -4.81 -0.18 13.33
N LEU A 70 -4.65 0.54 12.21
CA LEU A 70 -4.95 0.02 10.87
C LEU A 70 -3.86 -0.91 10.32
N VAL A 71 -2.61 -0.66 10.68
CA VAL A 71 -1.41 -1.39 10.24
C VAL A 71 -0.49 -1.61 11.45
N PRO A 72 -0.74 -2.61 12.30
CA PRO A 72 -0.01 -2.79 13.57
C PRO A 72 1.51 -2.91 13.45
N LEU A 73 2.02 -3.19 12.25
CA LEU A 73 3.46 -3.16 11.95
C LEU A 73 4.08 -1.78 12.20
N ASN A 74 3.28 -0.72 12.18
CA ASN A 74 3.72 0.66 12.45
C ASN A 74 4.36 0.83 13.84
N ARG A 75 3.88 0.09 14.84
CA ARG A 75 4.49 0.09 16.19
C ARG A 75 5.97 -0.28 16.18
N LYS A 76 6.39 -1.09 15.21
CA LYS A 76 7.79 -1.49 15.03
C LYS A 76 8.53 -0.55 14.08
N TYR A 77 7.87 -0.05 13.06
CA TYR A 77 8.42 0.82 12.04
C TYR A 77 7.47 2.01 11.83
N PRO A 78 7.59 3.08 12.63
CA PRO A 78 6.69 4.23 12.57
C PRO A 78 6.78 4.96 11.23
N ILE A 79 5.80 5.78 10.94
CA ILE A 79 5.69 6.53 9.68
C ILE A 79 6.99 7.26 9.33
N ARG A 80 7.65 7.85 10.33
CA ARG A 80 8.95 8.54 10.12
C ARG A 80 9.98 7.61 9.47
N ASP A 81 10.14 6.41 9.98
CA ASP A 81 11.14 5.45 9.52
C ASP A 81 10.74 4.85 8.17
N LEU A 82 9.44 4.58 7.98
CA LEU A 82 8.87 4.15 6.71
C LEU A 82 9.13 5.19 5.60
N MET A 83 8.85 6.47 5.87
CA MET A 83 9.05 7.55 4.90
C MET A 83 10.53 7.77 4.59
N ALA A 84 11.40 7.61 5.60
CA ALA A 84 12.85 7.65 5.39
C ALA A 84 13.32 6.51 4.47
N ALA A 85 12.79 5.29 4.64
CA ALA A 85 13.06 4.16 3.73
C ALA A 85 12.56 4.44 2.31
N CYS A 86 11.37 5.02 2.17
CA CYS A 86 10.84 5.40 0.86
C CYS A 86 11.73 6.44 0.15
N ARG A 87 12.26 7.43 0.87
CA ARG A 87 13.15 8.47 0.29
C ARG A 87 14.46 7.89 -0.24
N ARG A 88 15.01 6.87 0.40
CA ARG A 88 16.26 6.22 -0.04
C ARG A 88 16.06 5.00 -0.94
N TYR A 89 14.79 4.64 -1.25
CA TYR A 89 14.50 3.46 -2.08
C TYR A 89 15.10 3.62 -3.49
N PRO A 90 16.02 2.73 -3.92
CA PRO A 90 16.72 2.87 -5.18
C PRO A 90 15.80 2.84 -6.39
N GLY A 91 16.08 3.70 -7.36
CA GLY A 91 15.34 3.74 -8.63
C GLY A 91 13.97 4.40 -8.57
N SER A 92 13.58 4.94 -7.41
CA SER A 92 12.39 5.79 -7.35
C SER A 92 12.64 7.11 -8.10
N SER A 93 11.71 7.51 -8.96
CA SER A 93 11.81 8.68 -9.82
C SER A 93 10.42 9.07 -10.33
N ASN A 94 10.31 10.21 -11.02
CA ASN A 94 9.05 10.61 -11.63
C ASN A 94 8.49 9.57 -12.63
N ALA A 95 9.34 8.77 -13.25
CA ALA A 95 8.95 7.67 -14.13
C ALA A 95 8.64 6.37 -13.37
N ARG A 96 9.14 6.24 -12.13
CA ARG A 96 9.00 5.05 -11.27
C ARG A 96 8.59 5.48 -9.87
N ARG A 97 7.39 6.00 -9.75
CA ARG A 97 6.84 6.51 -8.49
C ARG A 97 6.55 5.38 -7.52
N ILE A 98 6.84 5.60 -6.25
CA ILE A 98 6.35 4.74 -5.17
C ILE A 98 4.82 4.89 -5.10
N THR A 99 4.12 3.77 -5.03
CA THR A 99 2.67 3.76 -4.89
C THR A 99 2.31 3.68 -3.41
N PHE A 100 1.54 4.64 -2.91
CA PHE A 100 0.97 4.58 -1.57
C PHE A 100 -0.48 4.13 -1.67
N GLU A 101 -0.80 3.00 -1.07
CA GLU A 101 -2.16 2.48 -0.98
C GLU A 101 -2.84 3.12 0.24
N TYR A 102 -4.02 3.72 0.01
CA TYR A 102 -4.76 4.43 1.05
C TYR A 102 -6.23 4.02 1.02
N VAL A 103 -6.63 3.19 1.98
CA VAL A 103 -8.03 2.78 2.15
C VAL A 103 -8.82 3.93 2.75
N MET A 104 -9.98 4.24 2.17
CA MET A 104 -10.85 5.35 2.58
C MET A 104 -11.92 4.85 3.55
N LEU A 105 -11.81 5.24 4.81
CA LEU A 105 -12.69 4.84 5.91
C LEU A 105 -13.51 6.06 6.37
N LYS A 106 -14.83 5.95 6.29
CA LYS A 106 -15.76 7.06 6.59
C LYS A 106 -15.55 7.61 8.01
N GLY A 107 -15.29 8.91 8.11
CA GLY A 107 -15.13 9.64 9.37
C GLY A 107 -13.86 9.30 10.16
N ILE A 108 -12.91 8.54 9.57
CA ILE A 108 -11.69 8.10 10.23
C ILE A 108 -10.47 8.74 9.57
N ASN A 109 -10.29 8.52 8.26
CA ASN A 109 -9.11 8.99 7.52
C ASN A 109 -9.48 9.70 6.20
N ASP A 110 -10.73 10.10 6.02
CA ASP A 110 -11.27 10.59 4.76
C ASP A 110 -11.56 12.10 4.73
N SER A 111 -11.10 12.85 5.75
CA SER A 111 -11.31 14.29 5.82
C SER A 111 -10.37 15.07 4.90
N ASP A 112 -10.76 16.32 4.58
CA ASP A 112 -9.89 17.26 3.84
C ASP A 112 -8.59 17.56 4.61
N ALA A 113 -8.61 17.49 5.95
CA ALA A 113 -7.42 17.66 6.79
C ALA A 113 -6.45 16.50 6.59
N GLU A 114 -6.97 15.27 6.53
CA GLU A 114 -6.18 14.07 6.24
C GLU A 114 -5.58 14.11 4.83
N ALA A 115 -6.35 14.56 3.82
CA ALA A 115 -5.84 14.73 2.46
C ALA A 115 -4.65 15.70 2.41
N ARG A 116 -4.78 16.87 3.09
CA ARG A 116 -3.68 17.84 3.19
C ARG A 116 -2.50 17.33 4.00
N ALA A 117 -2.74 16.53 5.04
CA ALA A 117 -1.67 15.90 5.82
C ALA A 117 -0.92 14.85 4.99
N LEU A 118 -1.64 14.06 4.18
CA LEU A 118 -1.05 13.11 3.23
C LEU A 118 -0.14 13.82 2.21
N VAL A 119 -0.61 14.93 1.64
CA VAL A 119 0.19 15.76 0.72
C VAL A 119 1.50 16.22 1.39
N ARG A 120 1.43 16.74 2.62
CA ARG A 120 2.63 17.15 3.37
C ARG A 120 3.58 15.98 3.65
N LEU A 121 3.04 14.82 4.02
CA LEU A 121 3.81 13.61 4.32
C LEU A 121 4.60 13.12 3.10
N LEU A 122 3.99 13.21 1.91
CA LEU A 122 4.58 12.77 0.65
C LEU A 122 5.46 13.83 -0.03
N ALA A 123 5.53 15.04 0.51
CA ALA A 123 6.30 16.13 -0.09
C ALA A 123 7.75 15.72 -0.36
N GLY A 124 8.22 16.01 -1.58
CA GLY A 124 9.57 15.69 -2.05
C GLY A 124 9.79 14.22 -2.44
N LEU A 125 8.75 13.37 -2.37
CA LEU A 125 8.84 11.99 -2.87
C LEU A 125 8.25 11.86 -4.28
N PRO A 126 8.87 11.09 -5.17
CA PRO A 126 8.23 10.67 -6.42
C PRO A 126 7.16 9.62 -6.10
N ALA A 127 5.96 10.08 -5.78
CA ALA A 127 4.88 9.27 -5.27
C ALA A 127 3.61 9.35 -6.13
N LYS A 128 2.79 8.33 -6.03
CA LYS A 128 1.37 8.32 -6.41
C LYS A 128 0.56 7.68 -5.30
N VAL A 129 -0.72 8.02 -5.18
CA VAL A 129 -1.61 7.50 -4.15
C VAL A 129 -2.75 6.73 -4.81
N ASN A 130 -2.89 5.45 -4.51
CA ASN A 130 -4.08 4.71 -4.89
C ASN A 130 -5.13 4.85 -3.78
N LEU A 131 -6.19 5.57 -4.05
CA LEU A 131 -7.33 5.67 -3.14
C LEU A 131 -8.22 4.45 -3.31
N ILE A 132 -8.45 3.72 -2.23
CA ILE A 132 -9.21 2.49 -2.21
C ILE A 132 -10.48 2.72 -1.40
N PRO A 133 -11.65 2.90 -2.02
CA PRO A 133 -12.90 2.88 -1.27
C PRO A 133 -12.99 1.58 -0.47
N PHE A 134 -13.32 1.68 0.82
CA PHE A 134 -13.39 0.52 1.68
C PHE A 134 -14.41 -0.50 1.16
N ASN A 135 -14.04 -1.76 1.17
CA ASN A 135 -14.93 -2.86 0.80
C ASN A 135 -15.39 -3.57 2.07
N PRO A 136 -16.64 -3.35 2.53
CA PRO A 136 -17.14 -3.96 3.75
C PRO A 136 -17.10 -5.50 3.69
N TRP A 137 -16.83 -6.12 4.85
CA TRP A 137 -16.96 -7.56 5.03
C TRP A 137 -17.78 -7.85 6.30
N PRO A 138 -18.39 -9.01 6.44
CA PRO A 138 -19.14 -9.36 7.64
C PRO A 138 -18.29 -9.25 8.91
N GLY A 139 -18.76 -8.48 9.89
CA GLY A 139 -18.06 -8.21 11.15
C GLY A 139 -17.05 -7.06 11.11
N SER A 140 -16.97 -6.30 10.02
CA SER A 140 -16.21 -5.05 9.99
C SER A 140 -16.96 -3.94 10.73
N GLN A 141 -16.23 -3.20 11.57
CA GLN A 141 -16.74 -1.98 12.21
C GLN A 141 -16.61 -0.73 11.32
N TYR A 142 -15.86 -0.84 10.20
CA TYR A 142 -15.60 0.28 9.31
C TYR A 142 -16.66 0.42 8.23
N VAL A 143 -16.86 1.65 7.77
CA VAL A 143 -17.81 2.01 6.71
C VAL A 143 -17.07 2.69 5.57
N ALA A 144 -17.52 2.46 4.35
CA ALA A 144 -16.97 3.12 3.17
C ALA A 144 -17.30 4.61 3.15
N SER A 145 -16.34 5.42 2.75
CA SER A 145 -16.55 6.85 2.46
C SER A 145 -17.52 7.01 1.29
N SER A 146 -18.29 8.09 1.28
CA SER A 146 -19.15 8.42 0.13
C SER A 146 -18.31 8.81 -1.09
N GLY A 147 -18.85 8.60 -2.29
CA GLY A 147 -18.17 9.00 -3.54
C GLY A 147 -17.74 10.46 -3.54
N ALA A 148 -18.63 11.37 -3.11
CA ALA A 148 -18.32 12.80 -3.04
C ALA A 148 -17.13 13.13 -2.10
N VAL A 149 -16.97 12.39 -0.99
CA VAL A 149 -15.81 12.53 -0.09
C VAL A 149 -14.55 12.01 -0.75
N VAL A 150 -14.62 10.84 -1.39
CA VAL A 150 -13.49 10.25 -2.12
C VAL A 150 -13.02 11.16 -3.25
N ASP A 151 -13.96 11.72 -4.04
CA ASP A 151 -13.64 12.61 -5.15
C ASP A 151 -12.99 13.91 -4.67
N ARG A 152 -13.49 14.49 -3.56
CA ARG A 152 -12.91 15.68 -2.96
C ARG A 152 -11.52 15.42 -2.41
N PHE A 153 -11.31 14.31 -1.73
CA PHE A 153 -10.00 13.87 -1.24
C PHE A 153 -9.02 13.70 -2.42
N ALA A 154 -9.44 12.97 -3.47
CA ALA A 154 -8.66 12.79 -4.69
C ALA A 154 -8.29 14.13 -5.34
N LYS A 155 -9.25 15.08 -5.39
CA LYS A 155 -9.01 16.42 -5.94
C LYS A 155 -7.92 17.15 -5.17
N ILE A 156 -7.96 17.15 -3.82
CA ILE A 156 -6.95 17.83 -2.98
C ILE A 156 -5.54 17.25 -3.26
N VAL A 157 -5.45 15.92 -3.36
CA VAL A 157 -4.16 15.24 -3.62
C VAL A 157 -3.66 15.50 -5.04
N ASN A 158 -4.56 15.48 -6.04
CA ASN A 158 -4.21 15.79 -7.44
C ASN A 158 -3.80 17.27 -7.62
N ASP A 159 -4.52 18.20 -7.02
CA ASP A 159 -4.20 19.64 -7.10
C ASP A 159 -2.82 19.95 -6.49
N ALA A 160 -2.34 19.12 -5.57
CA ALA A 160 -1.00 19.21 -5.01
C ALA A 160 0.09 18.53 -5.88
N GLY A 161 -0.26 18.03 -7.08
CA GLY A 161 0.67 17.45 -8.04
C GLY A 161 0.93 15.93 -7.90
N PHE A 162 0.23 15.25 -7.00
CA PHE A 162 0.29 13.79 -6.90
C PHE A 162 -0.83 13.16 -7.74
N SER A 163 -0.52 12.07 -8.44
CA SER A 163 -1.56 11.26 -9.09
C SER A 163 -2.32 10.46 -8.03
N ALA A 164 -3.63 10.65 -7.93
CA ALA A 164 -4.49 9.99 -6.96
C ALA A 164 -5.68 9.25 -7.62
N PRO A 165 -5.44 8.17 -8.39
CA PRO A 165 -6.51 7.38 -8.96
C PRO A 165 -7.34 6.71 -7.85
N VAL A 166 -8.66 6.71 -8.06
CA VAL A 166 -9.61 5.96 -7.23
C VAL A 166 -9.80 4.57 -7.82
N ARG A 167 -9.56 3.53 -7.03
CA ARG A 167 -9.73 2.15 -7.49
C ARG A 167 -11.20 1.76 -7.55
N THR A 168 -11.63 1.28 -8.70
CA THR A 168 -12.94 0.64 -8.84
C THR A 168 -12.87 -0.77 -8.26
N PRO A 169 -13.65 -1.11 -7.22
CA PRO A 169 -13.68 -2.44 -6.64
C PRO A 169 -14.20 -3.47 -7.65
N ARG A 170 -13.55 -4.64 -7.68
CA ARG A 170 -13.98 -5.80 -8.47
C ARG A 170 -14.18 -6.98 -7.53
N GLY A 171 -15.13 -7.88 -7.85
CA GLY A 171 -15.38 -9.08 -7.06
C GLY A 171 -16.04 -8.83 -5.70
N ARG A 172 -16.83 -7.75 -5.55
CA ARG A 172 -17.59 -7.48 -4.33
C ARG A 172 -18.65 -8.54 -4.07
N ASP A 173 -19.25 -9.05 -5.13
CA ASP A 173 -20.29 -10.07 -5.16
C ASP A 173 -19.83 -11.43 -4.63
N ILE A 174 -18.53 -11.72 -4.75
CA ILE A 174 -17.89 -12.95 -4.26
C ILE A 174 -16.91 -12.70 -3.11
N LEU A 175 -16.98 -11.56 -2.43
CA LEU A 175 -16.08 -11.17 -1.35
C LEU A 175 -14.58 -11.22 -1.71
N ALA A 176 -14.25 -11.02 -2.98
CA ALA A 176 -12.88 -11.06 -3.49
C ALA A 176 -12.28 -9.67 -3.75
N ALA A 177 -12.97 -8.60 -3.40
CA ALA A 177 -12.43 -7.25 -3.51
C ALA A 177 -11.27 -7.03 -2.51
N CYS A 178 -10.43 -6.04 -2.81
CA CYS A 178 -9.29 -5.70 -1.94
C CYS A 178 -9.74 -5.51 -0.48
N GLY A 179 -9.09 -6.21 0.44
CA GLY A 179 -9.39 -6.17 1.87
C GLY A 179 -10.48 -7.14 2.34
N GLN A 180 -11.21 -7.80 1.42
CA GLN A 180 -12.25 -8.76 1.79
C GLN A 180 -11.73 -10.20 1.94
N LEU A 181 -10.61 -10.53 1.32
CA LEU A 181 -10.00 -11.86 1.44
C LEU A 181 -9.49 -12.06 2.88
N ARG A 182 -10.33 -12.65 3.71
CA ARG A 182 -9.98 -13.10 5.04
C ARG A 182 -9.69 -14.59 4.99
N THR A 183 -8.55 -15.04 5.51
CA THR A 183 -8.24 -16.46 5.59
C THR A 183 -9.24 -17.18 6.48
N GLU A 184 -9.99 -18.11 5.95
CA GLU A 184 -10.72 -19.13 6.73
C GLU A 184 -9.77 -20.00 7.55
N SER A 185 -8.50 -20.09 7.16
CA SER A 185 -7.43 -20.84 7.83
C SER A 185 -7.16 -20.48 9.31
N ARG A 186 -7.77 -19.43 9.86
CA ARG A 186 -7.77 -19.17 11.31
C ARG A 186 -8.84 -19.92 12.09
N ARG A 187 -9.90 -20.40 11.43
CA ARG A 187 -10.98 -21.15 12.11
C ARG A 187 -10.62 -22.62 12.32
N GLU A 188 -9.82 -23.22 11.47
CA GLU A 188 -9.44 -24.65 11.58
C GLU A 188 -8.33 -24.93 12.59
N ARG A 189 -7.64 -23.89 13.11
CA ARG A 189 -6.58 -24.07 14.14
C ARG A 189 -7.06 -23.91 15.58
N SER A 190 -8.35 -23.73 15.79
CA SER A 190 -8.97 -23.57 17.13
C SER A 190 -10.01 -24.66 17.44
N ALA A 191 -10.02 -25.78 16.73
CA ALA A 191 -10.81 -26.96 17.00
C ALA A 191 -9.93 -28.14 17.40
#